data_556f6450c2fa7af8d704ea8826b884e3
#
_entry.id   556f6450c2fa7af8d704ea8826b884e3
#
_cell.length_a   1.000
_cell.length_b   1.000
_cell.length_c   1.000
_cell.angle_alpha   90.00
_cell.angle_beta   90.00
_cell.angle_gamma   90.00
#
_symmetry.space_group_name_H-M   'P 1'
#
loop_
_entity.id
_entity.type
_entity.pdbx_description
1 polymer ?
#
loop_
_entity_poly.entity_id
_entity_poly.type
_entity_poly.pdbx_seq_one_letter_code
_entity_poly.pdbx_strand_id
1 'polypeptide(L)'
;MFAGAALYINVAEQPARLGLDDKAMLAEWKPSYARAYTLQSSLAMISGVLGLFVAWQMGDWLWILGAVLILANWPYTLLGIAPTNNKLNAISANDAVLISRGLLETWGRLHAVRTGLSIAATVSYLWALN
;
A
#
# COMPACT_ATOMS: atom_id res chain seq x y z
N MET A 1 0.90 11.99 3.43
CA MET A 1 -0.33 11.24 3.80
C MET A 1 -0.25 9.78 3.36
N PHE A 2 0.02 9.46 2.10
CA PHE A 2 0.09 8.07 1.62
C PHE A 2 1.10 7.22 2.41
N ALA A 3 2.33 7.70 2.60
CA ALA A 3 3.37 6.99 3.36
C ALA A 3 2.95 6.67 4.79
N GLY A 4 2.28 7.62 5.47
CA GLY A 4 1.76 7.40 6.82
C GLY A 4 0.67 6.34 6.86
N ALA A 5 -0.26 6.34 5.90
CA ALA A 5 -1.31 5.32 5.79
C ALA A 5 -0.72 3.93 5.49
N ALA A 6 0.27 3.84 4.60
CA ALA A 6 0.94 2.59 4.29
C ALA A 6 1.77 2.06 5.47
N LEU A 7 2.50 2.93 6.16
CA LEU A 7 3.27 2.59 7.35
C LEU A 7 2.37 2.08 8.48
N TYR A 8 1.25 2.76 8.73
CA TYR A 8 0.28 2.36 9.76
C TYR A 8 -0.21 0.92 9.55
N ILE A 9 -0.53 0.54 8.31
CA ILE A 9 -0.94 -0.83 8.00
C ILE A 9 0.16 -1.83 8.37
N ASN A 10 1.42 -1.57 8.03
CA ASN A 10 2.50 -2.50 8.32
C ASN A 10 2.88 -2.57 9.80
N VAL A 11 2.85 -1.44 10.53
CA VAL A 11 3.38 -1.36 11.89
C VAL A 11 2.31 -1.61 12.95
N ALA A 12 1.08 -1.22 12.69
CA ALA A 12 -0.01 -1.33 13.67
C ALA A 12 -1.08 -2.33 13.27
N GLU A 13 -1.70 -2.16 12.09
CA GLU A 13 -2.89 -2.93 11.70
C GLU A 13 -2.55 -4.39 11.39
N GLN A 14 -1.50 -4.65 10.63
CA GLN A 14 -1.13 -6.02 10.23
C GLN A 14 -0.67 -6.87 11.42
N PRO A 15 0.19 -6.42 12.34
CA PRO A 15 0.50 -7.18 13.55
C PRO A 15 -0.71 -7.45 14.44
N ALA A 16 -1.58 -6.46 14.63
CA ALA A 16 -2.81 -6.64 15.41
C ALA A 16 -3.74 -7.68 14.77
N ARG A 17 -3.92 -7.61 13.46
CA ARG A 17 -4.71 -8.57 12.67
C ARG A 17 -4.17 -9.99 12.79
N LEU A 18 -2.86 -10.19 12.71
CA LEU A 18 -2.22 -11.50 12.84
C LEU A 18 -2.34 -12.09 14.25
N GLY A 19 -2.67 -11.30 15.27
CA GLY A 19 -3.01 -11.76 16.62
C GLY A 19 -4.41 -12.36 16.74
N LEU A 20 -5.28 -12.23 15.74
CA LEU A 20 -6.63 -12.80 15.73
C LEU A 20 -6.60 -14.27 15.29
N ASP A 21 -7.70 -15.00 15.59
CA ASP A 21 -7.91 -16.31 14.98
C ASP A 21 -8.12 -16.20 13.45
N ASP A 22 -7.95 -17.30 12.72
CA ASP A 22 -7.93 -17.28 11.25
C ASP A 22 -9.23 -16.74 10.64
N LYS A 23 -10.38 -17.02 11.26
CA LYS A 23 -11.69 -16.54 10.81
C LYS A 23 -11.83 -15.03 11.01
N ALA A 24 -11.55 -14.55 12.21
CA ALA A 24 -11.66 -13.14 12.57
C ALA A 24 -10.63 -12.31 11.77
N MET A 25 -9.42 -12.83 11.61
CA MET A 25 -8.33 -12.22 10.83
C MET A 25 -8.75 -11.98 9.38
N LEU A 26 -9.32 -12.99 8.70
CA LEU A 26 -9.75 -12.84 7.31
C LEU A 26 -11.00 -11.98 7.19
N ALA A 27 -11.93 -12.10 8.13
CA ALA A 27 -13.15 -11.30 8.17
C ALA A 27 -12.86 -9.80 8.36
N GLU A 28 -11.83 -9.46 9.13
CA GLU A 28 -11.38 -8.08 9.32
C GLU A 28 -10.62 -7.57 8.10
N TRP A 29 -9.71 -8.40 7.52
CA TRP A 29 -8.90 -7.98 6.39
C TRP A 29 -9.72 -7.55 5.17
N LYS A 30 -10.78 -8.25 4.82
CA LYS A 30 -11.57 -7.96 3.61
C LYS A 30 -12.14 -6.54 3.57
N PRO A 31 -12.90 -6.06 4.56
CA PRO A 31 -13.44 -4.70 4.54
C PRO A 31 -12.34 -3.64 4.76
N SER A 32 -11.32 -3.93 5.56
CA SER A 32 -10.18 -3.05 5.76
C SER A 32 -9.41 -2.84 4.46
N TYR A 33 -9.06 -3.93 3.77
CA TYR A 33 -8.41 -3.88 2.47
C TYR A 33 -9.20 -3.07 1.44
N ALA A 34 -10.50 -3.29 1.32
CA ALA A 34 -11.32 -2.58 0.34
C ALA A 34 -11.31 -1.05 0.55
N ARG A 35 -11.42 -0.62 1.81
CA ARG A 35 -11.36 0.82 2.17
C ARG A 35 -9.95 1.39 1.98
N ALA A 36 -8.93 0.67 2.46
CA ALA A 36 -7.54 1.09 2.33
C ALA A 36 -7.11 1.16 0.85
N TYR A 37 -7.57 0.22 0.01
CA TYR A 37 -7.30 0.24 -1.42
C TYR A 37 -7.82 1.52 -2.07
N THR A 38 -9.08 1.89 -1.82
CA THR A 38 -9.68 3.11 -2.38
C THR A 38 -8.95 4.36 -1.90
N LEU A 39 -8.72 4.47 -0.58
CA LEU A 39 -8.03 5.63 -0.01
C LEU A 39 -6.61 5.78 -0.55
N GLN A 40 -5.83 4.72 -0.51
CA GLN A 40 -4.42 4.78 -0.92
C GLN A 40 -4.27 4.96 -2.43
N SER A 41 -5.13 4.34 -3.25
CA SER A 41 -5.11 4.55 -4.69
C SER A 41 -5.36 6.03 -5.05
N SER A 42 -6.35 6.65 -4.41
CA SER A 42 -6.65 8.07 -4.60
C SER A 42 -5.50 8.96 -4.14
N LEU A 43 -4.92 8.70 -2.97
CA LEU A 43 -3.78 9.47 -2.46
C LEU A 43 -2.54 9.35 -3.36
N ALA A 44 -2.26 8.16 -3.88
CA ALA A 44 -1.13 7.95 -4.80
C ALA A 44 -1.33 8.74 -6.10
N MET A 45 -2.53 8.70 -6.68
CA MET A 45 -2.86 9.42 -7.89
C MET A 45 -2.74 10.93 -7.69
N ILE A 46 -3.39 11.47 -6.66
CA ILE A 46 -3.36 12.91 -6.36
C ILE A 46 -1.91 13.36 -6.11
N SER A 47 -1.15 12.63 -5.29
CA SER A 47 0.24 12.99 -4.97
C SER A 47 1.14 12.91 -6.21
N GLY A 48 0.96 11.91 -7.07
CA GLY A 48 1.72 11.77 -8.30
C GLY A 48 1.43 12.89 -9.30
N VAL A 49 0.15 13.20 -9.53
CA VAL A 49 -0.26 14.29 -10.45
C VAL A 49 0.25 15.64 -9.95
N LEU A 50 0.10 15.94 -8.65
CA LEU A 50 0.62 17.18 -8.06
C LEU A 50 2.15 17.25 -8.16
N GLY A 51 2.86 16.14 -7.90
CA GLY A 51 4.30 16.08 -8.06
C GLY A 51 4.77 16.38 -9.49
N LEU A 52 4.11 15.81 -10.51
CA LEU A 52 4.40 16.09 -11.91
C LEU A 52 4.09 17.55 -12.28
N PHE A 53 3.00 18.09 -11.75
CA PHE A 53 2.64 19.50 -11.99
C PHE A 53 3.69 20.45 -11.43
N VAL A 54 4.17 20.22 -10.20
CA VAL A 54 5.24 21.02 -9.59
C VAL A 54 6.56 20.84 -10.35
N ALA A 55 6.89 19.62 -10.77
CA ALA A 55 8.06 19.35 -11.57
C ALA A 55 8.06 20.17 -12.88
N TRP A 56 6.90 20.24 -13.53
CA TRP A 56 6.75 21.04 -14.77
C TRP A 56 6.97 22.53 -14.51
N GLN A 57 6.50 23.06 -13.39
CA GLN A 57 6.67 24.48 -13.04
C GLN A 57 8.10 24.83 -12.61
N MET A 58 8.75 23.97 -11.84
CA MET A 58 10.05 24.26 -11.21
C MET A 58 11.25 23.72 -11.99
N GLY A 59 11.03 22.75 -12.89
CA GLY A 59 12.10 22.11 -13.65
C GLY A 59 13.03 21.22 -12.82
N ASP A 60 12.64 20.84 -11.59
CA ASP A 60 13.44 20.04 -10.69
C ASP A 60 13.09 18.55 -10.80
N TRP A 61 14.09 17.73 -11.11
CA TRP A 61 13.98 16.29 -11.31
C TRP A 61 13.55 15.52 -10.04
N LEU A 62 13.80 16.06 -8.86
CA LEU A 62 13.39 15.41 -7.60
C LEU A 62 11.88 15.30 -7.48
N TRP A 63 11.14 16.27 -8.02
CA TRP A 63 9.67 16.17 -8.11
C TRP A 63 9.22 15.06 -9.06
N ILE A 64 9.95 14.88 -10.19
CA ILE A 64 9.69 13.77 -11.11
C ILE A 64 9.96 12.44 -10.42
N LEU A 65 11.10 12.32 -9.75
CA LEU A 65 11.47 11.10 -9.01
C LEU A 65 10.40 10.73 -7.96
N GLY A 66 9.97 11.70 -7.15
CA GLY A 66 8.92 11.49 -6.17
C GLY A 66 7.59 11.05 -6.80
N ALA A 67 7.20 11.66 -7.92
CA ALA A 67 6.00 11.28 -8.65
C ALA A 67 6.08 9.87 -9.24
N VAL A 68 7.21 9.50 -9.83
CA VAL A 68 7.44 8.14 -10.36
C VAL A 68 7.38 7.11 -9.25
N LEU A 69 8.04 7.36 -8.10
CA LEU A 69 8.04 6.45 -6.96
C LEU A 69 6.64 6.24 -6.37
N ILE A 70 5.85 7.31 -6.23
CA ILE A 70 4.49 7.17 -5.68
C ILE A 70 3.56 6.47 -6.67
N LEU A 71 3.65 6.79 -7.96
CA LEU A 71 2.84 6.16 -9.01
C LEU A 71 3.25 4.70 -9.27
N ALA A 72 4.50 4.32 -9.04
CA ALA A 72 4.99 2.93 -9.15
C ALA A 72 4.24 1.96 -8.20
N ASN A 73 3.59 2.48 -7.15
CA ASN A 73 2.70 1.67 -6.32
C ASN A 73 1.54 1.03 -7.10
N TRP A 74 1.10 1.63 -8.21
CA TRP A 74 0.02 1.09 -9.04
C TRP A 74 0.42 -0.19 -9.76
N PRO A 75 1.42 -0.17 -10.69
CA PRO A 75 1.83 -1.40 -11.37
C PRO A 75 2.34 -2.45 -10.38
N TYR A 76 3.05 -2.06 -9.32
CA TYR A 76 3.46 -2.99 -8.28
C TYR A 76 2.27 -3.68 -7.60
N THR A 77 1.21 -2.94 -7.27
CA THR A 77 0.01 -3.55 -6.68
C THR A 77 -0.67 -4.50 -7.65
N LEU A 78 -0.81 -4.12 -8.92
CA LEU A 78 -1.49 -4.94 -9.92
C LEU A 78 -0.72 -6.22 -10.26
N LEU A 79 0.60 -6.17 -10.32
CA LEU A 79 1.44 -7.30 -10.72
C LEU A 79 1.93 -8.13 -9.53
N GLY A 80 2.27 -7.47 -8.42
CA GLY A 80 2.88 -8.12 -7.26
C GLY A 80 1.88 -8.54 -6.19
N ILE A 81 0.93 -7.67 -5.83
CA ILE A 81 0.03 -7.90 -4.68
C ILE A 81 -1.32 -8.50 -5.12
N ALA A 82 -1.84 -8.11 -6.28
CA ALA A 82 -3.17 -8.54 -6.73
C ALA A 82 -3.36 -10.07 -6.78
N PRO A 83 -2.38 -10.89 -7.18
CA PRO A 83 -2.53 -12.35 -7.10
C PRO A 83 -2.84 -12.85 -5.68
N THR A 84 -2.18 -12.27 -4.66
CA THR A 84 -2.43 -12.60 -3.25
C THR A 84 -3.80 -12.09 -2.79
N ASN A 85 -4.16 -10.85 -3.17
CA ASN A 85 -5.47 -10.28 -2.89
C ASN A 85 -6.61 -11.14 -3.45
N ASN A 86 -6.47 -11.60 -4.68
CA ASN A 86 -7.47 -12.44 -5.34
C ASN A 86 -7.66 -13.78 -4.62
N LYS A 87 -6.56 -14.41 -4.19
CA LYS A 87 -6.62 -15.64 -3.38
C LYS A 87 -7.32 -15.41 -2.06
N LEU A 88 -6.97 -14.36 -1.33
CA LEU A 88 -7.59 -14.02 -0.05
C LEU A 88 -9.08 -13.67 -0.18
N ASN A 89 -9.46 -12.93 -1.21
CA ASN A 89 -10.85 -12.59 -1.46
C ASN A 89 -11.71 -13.81 -1.83
N ALA A 90 -11.12 -14.82 -2.49
CA ALA A 90 -11.82 -16.04 -2.87
C ALA A 90 -12.12 -16.96 -1.68
N ILE A 91 -11.38 -16.87 -0.57
CA ILE A 91 -11.61 -17.69 0.63
C ILE A 91 -12.77 -17.09 1.43
N SER A 92 -13.77 -17.92 1.75
CA SER A 92 -14.81 -17.52 2.73
C SER A 92 -14.21 -17.37 4.14
N ALA A 93 -14.64 -16.38 4.91
CA ALA A 93 -14.17 -16.23 6.28
C ALA A 93 -14.55 -17.46 7.16
N ASN A 94 -15.63 -18.17 6.82
CA ASN A 94 -16.01 -19.39 7.52
C ASN A 94 -15.09 -20.59 7.18
N ASP A 95 -14.42 -20.55 6.04
CA ASP A 95 -13.50 -21.57 5.56
C ASP A 95 -12.02 -21.16 5.73
N ALA A 96 -11.77 -20.09 6.50
CA ALA A 96 -10.42 -19.61 6.79
C ALA A 96 -9.65 -20.66 7.60
N VAL A 97 -8.46 -21.00 7.10
CA VAL A 97 -7.53 -22.00 7.64
C VAL A 97 -6.11 -21.45 7.61
N LEU A 98 -5.12 -22.25 8.05
CA LEU A 98 -3.70 -21.87 8.06
C LEU A 98 -3.19 -21.29 6.72
N ILE A 99 -3.78 -21.70 5.58
CA ILE A 99 -3.43 -21.15 4.27
C ILE A 99 -3.75 -19.65 4.19
N SER A 100 -4.88 -19.20 4.73
CA SER A 100 -5.22 -17.77 4.73
C SER A 100 -4.28 -16.95 5.60
N ARG A 101 -3.78 -17.51 6.71
CA ARG A 101 -2.76 -16.88 7.56
C ARG A 101 -1.46 -16.68 6.81
N GLY A 102 -0.94 -17.73 6.17
CA GLY A 102 0.28 -17.65 5.35
C GLY A 102 0.17 -16.66 4.18
N LEU A 103 -1.02 -16.57 3.55
CA LEU A 103 -1.29 -15.57 2.52
C LEU A 103 -1.30 -14.15 3.09
N LEU A 104 -1.84 -13.94 4.28
CA LEU A 104 -1.85 -12.62 4.93
C LEU A 104 -0.46 -12.19 5.43
N GLU A 105 0.36 -13.11 5.90
CA GLU A 105 1.76 -12.84 6.20
C GLU A 105 2.53 -12.42 4.93
N THR A 106 2.32 -13.14 3.83
CA THR A 106 2.89 -12.80 2.52
C THR A 106 2.41 -11.44 2.05
N TRP A 107 1.11 -11.17 2.18
CA TRP A 107 0.51 -9.89 1.85
C TRP A 107 1.17 -8.73 2.62
N GLY A 108 1.40 -8.91 3.92
CA GLY A 108 2.07 -7.91 4.77
C GLY A 108 3.49 -7.58 4.28
N ARG A 109 4.26 -8.60 3.85
CA ARG A 109 5.60 -8.41 3.27
C ARG A 109 5.55 -7.66 1.95
N LEU A 110 4.61 -8.04 1.07
CA LEU A 110 4.41 -7.35 -0.21
C LEU A 110 3.96 -5.91 0.01
N HIS A 111 3.09 -5.66 0.99
CA HIS A 111 2.65 -4.32 1.34
C HIS A 111 3.79 -3.45 1.88
N ALA A 112 4.80 -4.03 2.56
CA ALA A 112 5.97 -3.31 3.04
C ALA A 112 6.79 -2.67 1.90
N VAL A 113 6.81 -3.26 0.70
CA VAL A 113 7.44 -2.64 -0.48
C VAL A 113 6.72 -1.35 -0.86
N ARG A 114 5.38 -1.33 -0.81
CA ARG A 114 4.60 -0.10 -1.05
C ARG A 114 4.93 0.98 -0.02
N THR A 115 5.08 0.58 1.24
CA THR A 115 5.51 1.49 2.31
C THR A 115 6.88 2.06 2.00
N GLY A 116 7.85 1.24 1.58
CA GLY A 116 9.18 1.68 1.17
C GLY A 116 9.15 2.67 0.01
N LEU A 117 8.43 2.35 -1.07
CA LEU A 117 8.27 3.25 -2.23
C LEU A 117 7.66 4.61 -1.83
N SER A 118 6.67 4.60 -0.95
CA SER A 118 6.00 5.82 -0.50
C SER A 118 6.86 6.68 0.42
N ILE A 119 7.68 6.06 1.27
CA ILE A 119 8.66 6.78 2.09
C ILE A 119 9.72 7.41 1.18
N ALA A 120 10.27 6.66 0.23
CA ALA A 120 11.25 7.19 -0.72
C ALA A 120 10.67 8.37 -1.54
N ALA A 121 9.41 8.27 -2.01
CA ALA A 121 8.73 9.36 -2.68
C ALA A 121 8.59 10.60 -1.76
N THR A 122 8.22 10.39 -0.50
CA THR A 122 8.08 11.49 0.48
C THR A 122 9.43 12.16 0.73
N VAL A 123 10.50 11.39 0.90
CA VAL A 123 11.87 11.92 1.08
C VAL A 123 12.30 12.73 -0.15
N SER A 124 12.03 12.23 -1.37
CA SER A 124 12.32 12.95 -2.61
C SER A 124 11.61 14.30 -2.67
N TYR A 125 10.31 14.34 -2.36
CA TYR A 125 9.55 15.59 -2.32
C TYR A 125 10.04 16.58 -1.25
N LEU A 126 10.37 16.08 -0.05
CA LEU A 126 10.91 16.93 1.01
C LEU A 126 12.29 17.48 0.65
N TRP A 127 13.11 16.70 -0.03
CA TRP A 127 14.42 17.16 -0.50
C TRP A 127 14.32 18.22 -1.59
N ALA A 128 13.33 18.09 -2.47
CA ALA A 128 13.06 19.09 -3.51
C ALA A 128 12.59 20.45 -2.97
N LEU A 129 12.21 20.53 -1.69
CA LEU A 129 11.81 21.78 -1.04
C LEU A 129 12.98 22.58 -0.43
N ASN A 130 14.21 22.00 -0.39
CA ASN A 130 15.42 22.68 0.14
C ASN A 130 16.32 23.15 -1.00
#